data_c34711197f54156aee01a4ac6784aef2
#
_entry.id   c34711197f54156aee01a4ac6784aef2
#
_cell.length_a   1.000
_cell.length_b   1.000
_cell.length_c   1.000
_cell.angle_alpha   90.00
_cell.angle_beta   90.00
_cell.angle_gamma   90.00
#
_symmetry.space_group_name_H-M   'P 1'
#
loop_
_entity.id
_entity.type
_entity.pdbx_description
1 polymer ?
#
loop_
_entity_poly.entity_id
_entity_poly.type
_entity_poly.pdbx_seq_one_letter_code
_entity_poly.pdbx_strand_id
1 'polypeptide(L)'
;AVPFAAPATDLVTGRRVVMQKDCTLHEAMRASMSVPGAFAPARKGDLLLVDGGLVDNLPVALARSMGADVIIAVNVGTPLSGRDALGNVVGVMAQMVNLLTEQNVSASLASLGEGDILITPDLGELTSADLEKSREIMDCGEAAARAAAGRLRAFARPRAEWLAWSEERSAHYAPVKNDRVRVASVSVDAAPEARIADERILESAGIRRGA
;
A
#
# COMPACT_ATOMS: atom_id res chain seq x y z
N ALA A 1 -15.19 -11.31 -8.42
CA ALA A 1 -14.39 -10.35 -7.64
C ALA A 1 -12.99 -10.29 -8.22
N VAL A 2 -12.35 -9.12 -8.20
CA VAL A 2 -10.93 -9.00 -8.60
C VAL A 2 -10.09 -9.60 -7.48
N PRO A 3 -9.17 -10.54 -7.77
CA PRO A 3 -8.26 -11.07 -6.78
C PRO A 3 -7.40 -9.95 -6.18
N PHE A 4 -7.21 -9.98 -4.86
CA PHE A 4 -6.39 -9.04 -4.12
C PHE A 4 -5.40 -9.80 -3.25
N ALA A 5 -4.17 -9.33 -3.17
CA ALA A 5 -3.17 -9.82 -2.23
C ALA A 5 -2.27 -8.64 -1.81
N ALA A 6 -1.87 -8.61 -0.56
CA ALA A 6 -0.89 -7.66 -0.04
C ALA A 6 0.29 -8.42 0.58
N PRO A 7 1.55 -8.14 0.22
CA PRO A 7 2.69 -8.69 0.91
C PRO A 7 2.85 -8.02 2.28
N ALA A 8 3.27 -8.81 3.25
CA ALA A 8 3.78 -8.36 4.55
C ALA A 8 5.08 -9.12 4.84
N THR A 9 5.88 -8.62 5.77
CA THR A 9 7.10 -9.29 6.21
C THR A 9 6.91 -9.84 7.61
N ASP A 10 7.14 -11.12 7.82
CA ASP A 10 7.25 -11.68 9.17
C ASP A 10 8.59 -11.23 9.77
N LEU A 11 8.51 -10.40 10.82
CA LEU A 11 9.69 -9.80 11.44
C LEU A 11 10.60 -10.84 12.12
N VAL A 12 10.06 -11.99 12.50
CA VAL A 12 10.83 -13.06 13.17
C VAL A 12 11.67 -13.86 12.16
N THR A 13 11.09 -14.16 11.00
CA THR A 13 11.74 -15.03 10.01
C THR A 13 12.33 -14.27 8.82
N GLY A 14 11.99 -12.99 8.64
CA GLY A 14 12.35 -12.18 7.47
C GLY A 14 11.65 -12.65 6.18
N ARG A 15 10.64 -13.50 6.27
CA ARG A 15 9.97 -14.07 5.09
C ARG A 15 8.76 -13.25 4.68
N ARG A 16 8.48 -13.23 3.38
CA ARG A 16 7.25 -12.66 2.84
C ARG A 16 6.05 -13.50 3.30
N VAL A 17 5.03 -12.83 3.81
CA VAL A 17 3.70 -13.38 4.11
C VAL A 17 2.71 -12.75 3.15
N VAL A 18 1.94 -13.57 2.43
CA VAL A 18 0.92 -13.09 1.51
C VAL A 18 -0.41 -12.99 2.23
N MET A 19 -0.89 -11.76 2.40
CA MET A 19 -2.18 -11.45 3.00
C MET A 19 -3.25 -11.47 1.89
N GLN A 20 -3.92 -12.58 1.70
CA GLN A 20 -4.92 -12.78 0.63
C GLN A 20 -6.18 -13.51 1.13
N LYS A 21 -5.97 -14.61 1.86
CA LYS A 21 -7.03 -15.46 2.43
C LYS A 21 -6.95 -15.42 3.93
N ASP A 22 -8.03 -15.74 4.59
CA ASP A 22 -8.13 -15.80 6.06
C ASP A 22 -7.77 -14.47 6.76
N CYS A 23 -8.03 -13.37 6.08
CA CYS A 23 -7.92 -12.03 6.61
C CYS A 23 -8.88 -11.07 5.90
N THR A 24 -9.27 -10.04 6.59
CA THR A 24 -10.05 -8.94 6.01
C THR A 24 -9.13 -8.00 5.24
N LEU A 25 -9.70 -7.19 4.36
CA LEU A 25 -8.95 -6.20 3.60
C LEU A 25 -8.19 -5.23 4.51
N HIS A 26 -8.82 -4.77 5.60
CA HIS A 26 -8.19 -3.84 6.53
C HIS A 26 -7.01 -4.48 7.30
N GLU A 27 -7.10 -5.75 7.67
CA GLU A 27 -5.98 -6.47 8.28
C GLU A 27 -4.81 -6.62 7.30
N ALA A 28 -5.09 -6.94 6.04
CA ALA A 28 -4.08 -7.04 5.00
C ALA A 28 -3.38 -5.68 4.78
N MET A 29 -4.15 -4.61 4.66
CA MET A 29 -3.62 -3.25 4.52
C MET A 29 -2.80 -2.85 5.75
N ARG A 30 -3.35 -3.08 6.96
CA ARG A 30 -2.67 -2.73 8.21
C ARG A 30 -1.33 -3.46 8.37
N ALA A 31 -1.26 -4.74 8.01
CA ALA A 31 -0.01 -5.49 8.05
C ALA A 31 0.99 -4.97 7.01
N SER A 32 0.54 -4.82 5.76
CA SER A 32 1.37 -4.43 4.62
C SER A 32 1.96 -3.01 4.73
N MET A 33 1.31 -2.11 5.47
CA MET A 33 1.76 -0.72 5.68
C MET A 33 2.43 -0.48 7.03
N SER A 34 2.75 -1.52 7.79
CA SER A 34 3.39 -1.39 9.11
C SER A 34 4.87 -1.06 9.01
N VAL A 35 5.18 0.12 8.51
CA VAL A 35 6.56 0.61 8.33
C VAL A 35 7.28 0.65 9.68
N PRO A 36 8.43 -0.05 9.83
CA PRO A 36 9.21 -0.01 11.05
C PRO A 36 9.61 1.42 11.46
N GLY A 37 9.39 1.74 12.72
CA GLY A 37 9.64 3.08 13.26
C GLY A 37 8.47 4.05 13.14
N ALA A 38 7.53 3.83 12.21
CA ALA A 38 6.31 4.62 12.06
C ALA A 38 5.10 3.94 12.69
N PHE A 39 5.00 2.62 12.55
CA PHE A 39 3.86 1.83 13.07
C PHE A 39 4.35 0.64 13.88
N ALA A 40 3.56 0.28 14.90
CA ALA A 40 3.77 -0.97 15.62
C ALA A 40 3.49 -2.16 14.67
N PRO A 41 4.24 -3.28 14.80
CA PRO A 41 3.98 -4.48 14.02
C PRO A 41 2.54 -4.99 14.20
N ALA A 42 1.92 -5.45 13.12
CA ALA A 42 0.62 -6.11 13.17
C ALA A 42 0.78 -7.55 13.64
N ARG A 43 -0.16 -8.04 14.46
CA ARG A 43 -0.18 -9.43 14.91
C ARG A 43 -1.23 -10.24 14.14
N LYS A 44 -0.86 -11.45 13.72
CA LYS A 44 -1.79 -12.43 13.13
C LYS A 44 -1.42 -13.82 13.62
N GLY A 45 -2.14 -14.33 14.62
CA GLY A 45 -1.72 -15.53 15.35
C GLY A 45 -0.32 -15.32 15.93
N ASP A 46 0.60 -16.23 15.65
CA ASP A 46 2.00 -16.16 16.11
C ASP A 46 2.90 -15.28 15.24
N LEU A 47 2.38 -14.76 14.11
CA LEU A 47 3.14 -13.90 13.21
C LEU A 47 3.21 -12.47 13.74
N LEU A 48 4.39 -11.88 13.60
CA LEU A 48 4.65 -10.47 13.87
C LEU A 48 4.96 -9.77 12.53
N LEU A 49 3.96 -9.08 11.97
CA LEU A 49 3.99 -8.59 10.61
C LEU A 49 4.37 -7.10 10.55
N VAL A 50 5.29 -6.78 9.67
CA VAL A 50 5.69 -5.42 9.30
C VAL A 50 5.54 -5.22 7.80
N ASP A 51 5.86 -4.02 7.33
CA ASP A 51 5.72 -3.60 5.93
C ASP A 51 6.29 -4.64 4.95
N GLY A 52 5.49 -4.96 3.94
CA GLY A 52 5.88 -5.91 2.90
C GLY A 52 7.01 -5.42 2.01
N GLY A 53 7.18 -4.11 1.91
CA GLY A 53 8.23 -3.48 1.12
C GLY A 53 9.64 -3.86 1.54
N LEU A 54 9.85 -4.33 2.78
CA LEU A 54 11.16 -4.81 3.23
C LEU A 54 11.66 -6.01 2.42
N VAL A 55 10.75 -6.82 1.87
CA VAL A 55 11.11 -8.06 1.14
C VAL A 55 10.50 -8.15 -0.26
N ASP A 56 9.41 -7.42 -0.55
CA ASP A 56 8.71 -7.46 -1.84
C ASP A 56 7.90 -6.16 -2.08
N ASN A 57 8.60 -5.06 -2.31
CA ASN A 57 8.00 -3.73 -2.48
C ASN A 57 7.31 -3.55 -3.83
N LEU A 58 7.73 -4.28 -4.86
CA LEU A 58 7.10 -4.31 -6.18
C LEU A 58 6.77 -5.78 -6.53
N PRO A 59 5.62 -6.32 -6.09
CA PRO A 59 5.35 -7.76 -6.00
C PRO A 59 5.01 -8.40 -7.36
N VAL A 60 5.88 -8.26 -8.36
CA VAL A 60 5.74 -8.80 -9.73
C VAL A 60 5.57 -10.32 -9.69
N ALA A 61 6.46 -11.02 -8.96
CA ALA A 61 6.40 -12.48 -8.85
C ALA A 61 5.11 -12.96 -8.17
N LEU A 62 4.61 -12.21 -7.19
CA LEU A 62 3.33 -12.53 -6.53
C LEU A 62 2.17 -12.40 -7.52
N ALA A 63 2.07 -11.29 -8.26
CA ALA A 63 1.04 -11.10 -9.27
C ALA A 63 1.08 -12.21 -10.34
N ARG A 64 2.28 -12.61 -10.79
CA ARG A 64 2.47 -13.73 -11.72
C ARG A 64 1.96 -15.05 -11.13
N SER A 65 2.27 -15.33 -9.87
CA SER A 65 1.80 -16.56 -9.19
C SER A 65 0.28 -16.59 -8.97
N MET A 66 -0.38 -15.43 -9.01
CA MET A 66 -1.84 -15.30 -8.98
C MET A 66 -2.50 -15.54 -10.36
N GLY A 67 -1.72 -15.84 -11.39
CA GLY A 67 -2.20 -16.15 -12.75
C GLY A 67 -2.28 -14.94 -13.67
N ALA A 68 -1.55 -13.86 -13.40
CA ALA A 68 -1.48 -12.72 -14.30
C ALA A 68 -0.62 -13.06 -15.53
N ASP A 69 -1.20 -12.94 -16.74
CA ASP A 69 -0.49 -13.11 -18.00
C ASP A 69 0.33 -11.86 -18.35
N VAL A 70 -0.18 -10.69 -17.97
CA VAL A 70 0.45 -9.39 -18.16
C VAL A 70 0.45 -8.63 -16.84
N ILE A 71 1.57 -8.02 -16.52
CA ILE A 71 1.73 -7.21 -15.32
C ILE A 71 1.86 -5.74 -15.70
N ILE A 72 1.05 -4.91 -15.05
CA ILE A 72 1.23 -3.46 -15.07
C ILE A 72 1.83 -3.10 -13.72
N ALA A 73 3.14 -2.91 -13.70
CA ALA A 73 3.89 -2.55 -12.50
C ALA A 73 3.97 -1.03 -12.38
N VAL A 74 3.57 -0.49 -11.24
CA VAL A 74 3.72 0.93 -10.93
C VAL A 74 4.78 1.06 -9.86
N ASN A 75 5.95 1.58 -10.23
CA ASN A 75 7.07 1.77 -9.30
C ASN A 75 7.01 3.19 -8.72
N VAL A 76 6.63 3.29 -7.47
CA VAL A 76 6.58 4.53 -6.67
C VAL A 76 7.66 4.53 -5.58
N GLY A 77 8.76 3.80 -5.81
CA GLY A 77 9.85 3.68 -4.85
C GLY A 77 10.42 5.05 -4.46
N THR A 78 10.83 5.17 -3.21
CA THR A 78 11.50 6.36 -2.69
C THR A 78 12.99 6.25 -2.97
N PRO A 79 13.61 7.25 -3.63
CA PRO A 79 15.05 7.24 -3.87
C PRO A 79 15.83 7.27 -2.55
N LEU A 80 17.08 6.83 -2.59
CA LEU A 80 17.95 6.90 -1.43
C LEU A 80 18.17 8.35 -1.01
N SER A 81 18.08 8.59 0.29
CA SER A 81 18.27 9.92 0.87
C SER A 81 19.72 10.39 0.74
N GLY A 82 19.90 11.69 0.56
CA GLY A 82 21.21 12.32 0.56
C GLY A 82 21.87 12.30 1.94
N ARG A 83 23.18 12.63 1.98
CA ARG A 83 24.02 12.62 3.20
C ARG A 83 23.42 13.42 4.36
N ASP A 84 22.77 14.54 4.06
CA ASP A 84 22.23 15.45 5.08
C ASP A 84 21.09 14.83 5.89
N ALA A 85 20.32 13.92 5.29
CA ALA A 85 19.25 13.18 5.97
C ALA A 85 19.77 12.10 6.93
N LEU A 86 21.05 11.75 6.86
CA LEU A 86 21.66 10.66 7.64
C LEU A 86 22.32 11.15 8.95
N GLY A 87 22.08 12.38 9.36
CA GLY A 87 22.67 13.00 10.54
C GLY A 87 22.17 12.46 11.89
N ASN A 88 21.15 11.58 11.90
CA ASN A 88 20.59 11.02 13.12
C ASN A 88 20.14 9.55 12.93
N VAL A 89 19.87 8.87 14.06
CA VAL A 89 19.52 7.44 14.05
C VAL A 89 18.25 7.16 13.23
N VAL A 90 17.27 8.04 13.28
CA VAL A 90 15.99 7.88 12.52
C VAL A 90 16.25 7.93 11.02
N GLY A 91 17.06 8.90 10.56
CA GLY A 91 17.45 8.99 9.15
C GLY A 91 18.24 7.78 8.67
N VAL A 92 19.16 7.27 9.50
CA VAL A 92 19.92 6.03 9.20
C VAL A 92 18.97 4.83 9.11
N MET A 93 18.02 4.68 10.04
CA MET A 93 17.03 3.59 9.99
C MET A 93 16.15 3.68 8.74
N ALA A 94 15.66 4.87 8.40
CA ALA A 94 14.89 5.09 7.18
C ALA A 94 15.69 4.71 5.92
N GLN A 95 16.95 5.09 5.87
CA GLN A 95 17.85 4.72 4.76
C GLN A 95 18.07 3.21 4.66
N MET A 96 18.19 2.51 5.79
CA MET A 96 18.30 1.03 5.79
C MET A 96 17.05 0.38 5.19
N VAL A 97 15.85 0.88 5.54
CA VAL A 97 14.60 0.45 4.92
C VAL A 97 14.62 0.71 3.42
N ASN A 98 14.99 1.93 3.00
CA ASN A 98 15.08 2.30 1.58
C ASN A 98 16.07 1.42 0.80
N LEU A 99 17.23 1.07 1.39
CA LEU A 99 18.19 0.16 0.77
C LEU A 99 17.61 -1.24 0.55
N LEU A 100 16.89 -1.78 1.53
CA LEU A 100 16.24 -3.10 1.41
C LEU A 100 15.14 -3.07 0.36
N THR A 101 14.32 -2.03 0.33
CA THR A 101 13.24 -1.89 -0.66
C THR A 101 13.81 -1.74 -2.07
N GLU A 102 14.85 -0.94 -2.27
CA GLU A 102 15.47 -0.73 -3.57
C GLU A 102 16.09 -2.02 -4.14
N GLN A 103 16.74 -2.81 -3.29
CA GLN A 103 17.32 -4.09 -3.71
C GLN A 103 16.24 -5.06 -4.24
N ASN A 104 15.13 -5.21 -3.52
CA ASN A 104 14.06 -6.10 -3.95
C ASN A 104 13.28 -5.55 -5.15
N VAL A 105 13.11 -4.22 -5.26
CA VAL A 105 12.54 -3.56 -6.44
C VAL A 105 13.38 -3.83 -7.67
N SER A 106 14.71 -3.67 -7.59
CA SER A 106 15.61 -3.95 -8.72
C SER A 106 15.48 -5.38 -9.20
N ALA A 107 15.38 -6.36 -8.30
CA ALA A 107 15.14 -7.76 -8.65
C ALA A 107 13.77 -7.97 -9.32
N SER A 108 12.73 -7.31 -8.82
CA SER A 108 11.38 -7.36 -9.40
C SER A 108 11.35 -6.75 -10.79
N LEU A 109 11.99 -5.62 -11.01
CA LEU A 109 12.09 -4.96 -12.32
C LEU A 109 12.79 -5.86 -13.34
N ALA A 110 13.86 -6.55 -12.93
CA ALA A 110 14.58 -7.51 -13.79
C ALA A 110 13.73 -8.73 -14.18
N SER A 111 12.66 -9.02 -13.46
CA SER A 111 11.74 -10.13 -13.73
C SER A 111 10.58 -9.77 -14.66
N LEU A 112 10.43 -8.50 -15.06
CA LEU A 112 9.41 -8.08 -16.02
C LEU A 112 9.75 -8.60 -17.41
N GLY A 113 8.75 -9.16 -18.10
CA GLY A 113 8.84 -9.63 -19.48
C GLY A 113 8.52 -8.53 -20.50
N GLU A 114 8.76 -8.82 -21.77
CA GLU A 114 8.49 -7.88 -22.89
C GLU A 114 7.02 -7.43 -22.98
N GLY A 115 6.08 -8.30 -22.57
CA GLY A 115 4.64 -7.99 -22.56
C GLY A 115 4.19 -7.17 -21.34
N ASP A 116 5.01 -7.05 -20.32
CA ASP A 116 4.68 -6.31 -19.10
C ASP A 116 4.87 -4.80 -19.30
N ILE A 117 4.15 -4.00 -18.52
CA ILE A 117 4.23 -2.55 -18.57
C ILE A 117 4.78 -2.02 -17.25
N LEU A 118 5.88 -1.31 -17.31
CA LEU A 118 6.39 -0.53 -16.19
C LEU A 118 5.93 0.93 -16.34
N ILE A 119 5.37 1.47 -15.26
CA ILE A 119 5.03 2.88 -15.09
C ILE A 119 5.83 3.40 -13.90
N THR A 120 6.64 4.42 -14.12
CA THR A 120 7.42 5.06 -13.06
C THR A 120 7.05 6.54 -13.03
N PRO A 121 6.19 6.97 -12.09
CA PRO A 121 5.90 8.38 -11.89
C PRO A 121 7.16 9.16 -11.49
N ASP A 122 7.33 10.35 -12.05
CA ASP A 122 8.34 11.29 -11.57
C ASP A 122 7.80 12.02 -10.36
N LEU A 123 8.20 11.57 -9.18
CA LEU A 123 7.75 12.13 -7.91
C LEU A 123 8.66 13.26 -7.39
N GLY A 124 9.83 13.49 -8.04
CA GLY A 124 10.78 14.49 -7.56
C GLY A 124 11.14 14.27 -6.09
N GLU A 125 10.90 15.27 -5.26
CA GLU A 125 11.14 15.24 -3.81
C GLU A 125 9.94 14.71 -2.98
N LEU A 126 8.83 14.33 -3.64
CA LEU A 126 7.63 13.83 -2.95
C LEU A 126 7.86 12.43 -2.40
N THR A 127 7.42 12.23 -1.18
CA THR A 127 7.57 10.95 -0.45
C THR A 127 6.23 10.45 0.07
N SER A 128 6.22 9.22 0.58
CA SER A 128 5.05 8.63 1.24
C SER A 128 4.62 9.36 2.53
N ALA A 129 5.46 10.25 3.06
CA ALA A 129 5.14 11.07 4.24
C ALA A 129 4.36 12.36 3.89
N ASP A 130 4.34 12.76 2.61
CA ASP A 130 3.69 14.00 2.14
C ASP A 130 2.18 13.82 1.92
N LEU A 131 1.44 13.38 2.95
CA LEU A 131 0.02 13.05 2.85
C LEU A 131 -0.85 14.25 2.42
N GLU A 132 -0.50 15.45 2.84
CA GLU A 132 -1.18 16.70 2.43
C GLU A 132 -0.99 17.03 0.94
N LYS A 133 0.07 16.51 0.29
CA LYS A 133 0.35 16.68 -1.14
C LYS A 133 -0.21 15.55 -1.99
N SER A 134 -1.15 14.77 -1.47
CA SER A 134 -1.71 13.60 -2.16
C SER A 134 -2.22 13.91 -3.58
N ARG A 135 -2.78 15.09 -3.81
CA ARG A 135 -3.22 15.52 -5.15
C ARG A 135 -2.05 15.65 -6.13
N GLU A 136 -0.97 16.30 -5.71
CA GLU A 136 0.24 16.46 -6.52
C GLU A 136 0.86 15.10 -6.87
N ILE A 137 0.91 14.19 -5.90
CA ILE A 137 1.37 12.80 -6.12
C ILE A 137 0.46 12.08 -7.12
N MET A 138 -0.86 12.26 -7.04
CA MET A 138 -1.81 11.68 -8.00
C MET A 138 -1.61 12.23 -9.40
N ASP A 139 -1.36 13.53 -9.55
CA ASP A 139 -1.12 14.18 -10.85
C ASP A 139 0.16 13.63 -11.51
N CYS A 140 1.22 13.37 -10.74
CA CYS A 140 2.43 12.67 -11.22
C CYS A 140 2.11 11.26 -11.73
N GLY A 141 1.30 10.51 -10.98
CA GLY A 141 0.85 9.18 -11.38
C GLY A 141 0.03 9.19 -12.66
N GLU A 142 -0.90 10.15 -12.79
CA GLU A 142 -1.71 10.32 -14.00
C GLU A 142 -0.84 10.67 -15.22
N ALA A 143 0.11 11.57 -15.07
CA ALA A 143 1.03 11.94 -16.15
C ALA A 143 1.83 10.73 -16.64
N ALA A 144 2.40 9.94 -15.73
CA ALA A 144 3.14 8.73 -16.07
C ALA A 144 2.26 7.66 -16.75
N ALA A 145 1.03 7.47 -16.28
CA ALA A 145 0.09 6.54 -16.89
C ALA A 145 -0.33 7.01 -18.31
N ARG A 146 -0.54 8.31 -18.52
CA ARG A 146 -0.80 8.89 -19.84
C ARG A 146 0.37 8.71 -20.81
N ALA A 147 1.59 8.84 -20.33
CA ALA A 147 2.79 8.57 -21.14
C ALA A 147 2.85 7.10 -21.58
N ALA A 148 2.40 6.16 -20.75
CA ALA A 148 2.31 4.73 -21.07
C ALA A 148 1.07 4.34 -21.90
N ALA A 149 0.18 5.29 -22.24
CA ALA A 149 -1.12 5.01 -22.89
C ALA A 149 -1.01 4.21 -24.18
N GLY A 150 0.06 4.39 -24.97
CA GLY A 150 0.31 3.63 -26.19
C GLY A 150 0.39 2.12 -25.94
N ARG A 151 1.11 1.71 -24.91
CA ARG A 151 1.26 0.30 -24.49
C ARG A 151 -0.01 -0.22 -23.82
N LEU A 152 -0.65 0.59 -22.98
CA LEU A 152 -1.88 0.23 -22.26
C LEU A 152 -3.06 -0.01 -23.22
N ARG A 153 -3.10 0.68 -24.36
CA ARG A 153 -4.17 0.50 -25.37
C ARG A 153 -4.26 -0.92 -25.91
N ALA A 154 -3.18 -1.67 -25.92
CA ALA A 154 -3.18 -3.07 -26.37
C ALA A 154 -4.09 -3.96 -25.51
N PHE A 155 -4.34 -3.56 -24.27
CA PHE A 155 -5.18 -4.26 -23.31
C PHE A 155 -6.56 -3.62 -23.09
N ALA A 156 -6.84 -2.54 -23.84
CA ALA A 156 -8.12 -1.84 -23.74
C ALA A 156 -9.25 -2.71 -24.34
N ARG A 157 -10.40 -2.71 -23.66
CA ARG A 157 -11.63 -3.30 -24.16
C ARG A 157 -12.45 -2.27 -24.91
N PRO A 158 -13.27 -2.69 -25.89
CA PRO A 158 -14.28 -1.82 -26.47
C PRO A 158 -15.13 -1.15 -25.40
N ARG A 159 -15.47 0.13 -25.60
CA ARG A 159 -16.18 0.94 -24.59
C ARG A 159 -17.46 0.27 -24.11
N ALA A 160 -18.21 -0.41 -24.99
CA ALA A 160 -19.44 -1.10 -24.64
C ALA A 160 -19.20 -2.26 -23.67
N GLU A 161 -18.16 -3.06 -23.91
CA GLU A 161 -17.77 -4.16 -23.01
C GLU A 161 -17.32 -3.64 -21.64
N TRP A 162 -16.53 -2.54 -21.64
CA TRP A 162 -16.07 -1.92 -20.40
C TRP A 162 -17.25 -1.35 -19.59
N LEU A 163 -18.22 -0.71 -20.23
CA LEU A 163 -19.43 -0.20 -19.55
C LEU A 163 -20.24 -1.33 -18.94
N ALA A 164 -20.52 -2.39 -19.70
CA ALA A 164 -21.26 -3.56 -19.20
C ALA A 164 -20.56 -4.20 -17.98
N TRP A 165 -19.22 -4.39 -18.06
CA TRP A 165 -18.44 -4.89 -16.93
C TRP A 165 -18.45 -3.94 -15.73
N SER A 166 -18.38 -2.63 -15.97
CA SER A 166 -18.41 -1.62 -14.90
C SER A 166 -19.77 -1.58 -14.19
N GLU A 167 -20.86 -1.71 -14.92
CA GLU A 167 -22.23 -1.79 -14.39
C GLU A 167 -22.42 -3.05 -13.55
N GLU A 168 -22.02 -4.21 -14.07
CA GLU A 168 -22.08 -5.49 -13.34
C GLU A 168 -21.26 -5.43 -12.05
N ARG A 169 -20.05 -4.86 -12.12
CA ARG A 169 -19.19 -4.67 -10.96
C ARG A 169 -19.82 -3.73 -9.94
N SER A 170 -20.39 -2.60 -10.38
CA SER A 170 -21.03 -1.62 -9.50
C SER A 170 -22.27 -2.18 -8.82
N ALA A 171 -23.02 -3.06 -9.51
CA ALA A 171 -24.16 -3.77 -8.92
C ALA A 171 -23.74 -4.76 -7.81
N HIS A 172 -22.54 -5.34 -7.92
CA HIS A 172 -21.94 -6.22 -6.89
C HIS A 172 -21.45 -5.46 -5.65
N TYR A 173 -20.96 -4.25 -5.86
CA TYR A 173 -20.59 -3.33 -4.79
C TYR A 173 -21.76 -2.36 -4.58
N ALA A 174 -22.83 -2.87 -3.93
CA ALA A 174 -23.89 -1.97 -3.48
C ALA A 174 -23.22 -0.80 -2.75
N PRO A 175 -23.53 0.46 -3.12
CA PRO A 175 -22.96 1.59 -2.41
C PRO A 175 -23.26 1.36 -0.94
N VAL A 176 -22.25 1.40 -0.09
CA VAL A 176 -22.45 1.54 1.34
C VAL A 176 -23.37 2.75 1.43
N LYS A 177 -24.67 2.50 1.72
CA LYS A 177 -25.61 3.58 1.91
C LYS A 177 -24.95 4.46 2.94
N ASN A 178 -24.76 5.73 2.59
CA ASN A 178 -24.25 6.75 3.47
C ASN A 178 -25.34 7.11 4.52
N ASP A 179 -26.02 6.07 5.01
CA ASP A 179 -26.89 6.20 6.16
C ASP A 179 -25.94 6.61 7.29
N ARG A 180 -26.19 7.75 7.88
CA ARG A 180 -25.45 8.25 9.03
C ARG A 180 -25.41 7.13 10.06
N VAL A 181 -24.29 6.39 10.10
CA VAL A 181 -24.08 5.34 11.07
C VAL A 181 -24.06 6.02 12.42
N ARG A 182 -25.05 5.75 13.27
CA ARG A 182 -25.05 6.22 14.64
C ARG A 182 -24.17 5.27 15.42
N VAL A 183 -22.97 5.74 15.78
CA VAL A 183 -22.05 4.99 16.62
C VAL A 183 -22.62 4.96 18.04
N ALA A 184 -22.97 3.79 18.53
CA ALA A 184 -23.53 3.61 19.89
C ALA A 184 -22.46 3.64 20.97
N SER A 185 -21.24 3.17 20.67
CA SER A 185 -20.12 3.22 21.61
C SER A 185 -18.79 3.20 20.86
N VAL A 186 -17.77 3.81 21.42
CA VAL A 186 -16.38 3.73 20.96
C VAL A 186 -15.55 3.33 22.17
N SER A 187 -14.76 2.26 22.02
CA SER A 187 -13.75 1.87 22.97
C SER A 187 -12.38 1.98 22.35
N VAL A 188 -11.41 2.43 23.14
CA VAL A 188 -10.00 2.44 22.76
C VAL A 188 -9.36 1.24 23.47
N ASP A 189 -8.89 0.29 22.68
CA ASP A 189 -8.09 -0.83 23.18
C ASP A 189 -6.62 -0.49 22.98
N ALA A 190 -6.06 0.25 23.93
CA ALA A 190 -4.67 0.64 23.92
C ALA A 190 -3.83 -0.42 24.64
N ALA A 191 -2.65 -0.73 24.12
CA ALA A 191 -1.71 -1.59 24.81
C ALA A 191 -1.36 -1.00 26.19
N PRO A 192 -1.13 -1.83 27.22
CA PRO A 192 -0.84 -1.35 28.59
C PRO A 192 0.34 -0.36 28.67
N GLU A 193 1.25 -0.43 27.68
CA GLU A 193 2.42 0.44 27.58
C GLU A 193 2.16 1.74 26.79
N ALA A 194 0.94 1.92 26.27
CA ALA A 194 0.60 3.11 25.50
C ALA A 194 0.67 4.36 26.42
N ARG A 195 1.54 5.30 26.06
CA ARG A 195 1.73 6.56 26.80
C ARG A 195 0.77 7.67 26.37
N ILE A 196 -0.20 7.34 25.53
CA ILE A 196 -1.17 8.30 24.99
C ILE A 196 -2.51 8.03 25.68
N ALA A 197 -3.08 9.06 26.29
CA ALA A 197 -4.40 8.95 26.92
C ALA A 197 -5.48 8.70 25.85
N ASP A 198 -6.44 7.82 26.14
CA ASP A 198 -7.55 7.43 25.26
C ASP A 198 -8.31 8.63 24.70
N GLU A 199 -8.45 9.69 25.49
CA GLU A 199 -9.11 10.93 25.11
C GLU A 199 -8.40 11.62 23.93
N ARG A 200 -7.06 11.62 23.90
CA ARG A 200 -6.28 12.20 22.78
C ARG A 200 -6.42 11.38 21.51
N ILE A 201 -6.57 10.06 21.64
CA ILE A 201 -6.81 9.18 20.49
C ILE A 201 -8.19 9.47 19.89
N LEU A 202 -9.21 9.60 20.73
CA LEU A 202 -10.58 9.92 20.29
C LEU A 202 -10.66 11.31 19.66
N GLU A 203 -9.99 12.30 20.23
CA GLU A 203 -9.91 13.65 19.68
C GLU A 203 -9.23 13.69 18.32
N SER A 204 -8.10 12.98 18.17
CA SER A 204 -7.36 12.89 16.89
C SER A 204 -8.17 12.20 15.80
N ALA A 205 -9.04 11.27 16.16
CA ALA A 205 -9.97 10.60 15.27
C ALA A 205 -11.23 11.45 14.96
N GLY A 206 -11.32 12.67 15.48
CA GLY A 206 -12.49 13.54 15.29
C GLY A 206 -13.75 13.06 16.02
N ILE A 207 -13.61 12.11 16.95
CA ILE A 207 -14.72 11.53 17.71
C ILE A 207 -14.96 12.41 18.94
N ARG A 208 -16.06 13.17 18.94
CA ARG A 208 -16.53 13.90 20.12
C ARG A 208 -17.47 13.01 20.92
N ARG A 209 -17.25 12.88 22.22
CA ARG A 209 -18.27 12.32 23.09
C ARG A 209 -19.53 13.17 22.95
N GLY A 210 -20.60 12.54 22.49
CA GLY A 210 -21.87 13.26 22.27
C GLY A 210 -22.42 13.81 23.56
N ALA A 211 -23.05 14.98 23.44
CA ALA A 211 -23.91 15.53 24.46
C ALA A 211 -25.20 14.70 24.54
#